data_66cf48e16e8319b6181b5862238a3ad5
#
_entry.id   66cf48e16e8319b6181b5862238a3ad5
#
_cell.length_a   1.000
_cell.length_b   1.000
_cell.length_c   1.000
_cell.angle_alpha   90.00
_cell.angle_beta   90.00
_cell.angle_gamma   90.00
#
_symmetry.space_group_name_H-M   'P 1'
#
loop_
_entity.id
_entity.type
_entity.pdbx_description
1 polymer ?
#
loop_
_entity_poly.entity_id
_entity_poly.type
_entity_poly.pdbx_seq_one_letter_code
_entity_poly.pdbx_strand_id
1 'polypeptide(L)'
;MRAASTNKALLAAAASLAPAGMIIDPFDRLAEVPPFNPDHETPTPPAIVALWRGEIGISDGLLISTPEYARGVPGSLKNALDWLVSSEVFPGKPVALFQASERGGAVQAALRLILETMSAKLVEPAMLTLPLLGTQTDAVAIAANPAHSNKIREALEAYARFLA
;
A
#
# COMPACT_ATOMS: atom_id res chain seq x y z
N MET A 1 8.67 1.81 12.34
CA MET A 1 7.24 1.37 12.36
C MET A 1 7.06 0.34 13.46
N ARG A 2 5.84 0.21 14.08
CA ARG A 2 5.60 -0.78 15.16
C ARG A 2 5.84 -2.20 14.62
N ALA A 3 6.52 -3.05 15.42
CA ALA A 3 6.75 -4.46 15.07
C ALA A 3 5.42 -5.23 14.87
N ALA A 4 4.44 -5.00 15.75
CA ALA A 4 3.08 -5.53 15.62
C ALA A 4 2.17 -4.52 14.91
N SER A 5 2.08 -4.61 13.58
CA SER A 5 1.21 -3.75 12.76
C SER A 5 0.15 -4.59 12.07
N THR A 6 -1.12 -4.34 12.38
CA THR A 6 -2.27 -5.01 11.73
C THR A 6 -2.27 -4.79 10.21
N ASN A 7 -1.85 -3.60 9.74
CA ASN A 7 -1.73 -3.33 8.30
C ASN A 7 -0.63 -4.17 7.65
N LYS A 8 0.53 -4.35 8.30
CA LYS A 8 1.56 -5.28 7.82
C LYS A 8 1.07 -6.73 7.80
N ALA A 9 0.35 -7.15 8.85
CA ALA A 9 -0.22 -8.49 8.92
C ALA A 9 -1.25 -8.72 7.79
N LEU A 10 -2.08 -7.72 7.48
CA LEU A 10 -3.03 -7.79 6.37
C LEU A 10 -2.33 -7.94 5.02
N LEU A 11 -1.28 -7.15 4.74
CA LEU A 11 -0.51 -7.28 3.49
C LEU A 11 0.23 -8.62 3.41
N ALA A 12 0.78 -9.12 4.52
CA ALA A 12 1.44 -10.43 4.56
C ALA A 12 0.43 -11.59 4.36
N ALA A 13 -0.78 -11.48 4.91
CA ALA A 13 -1.87 -12.42 4.63
C ALA A 13 -2.27 -12.35 3.14
N ALA A 14 -2.38 -11.16 2.57
CA ALA A 14 -2.66 -10.97 1.16
C ALA A 14 -1.58 -11.64 0.28
N ALA A 15 -0.30 -11.48 0.62
CA ALA A 15 0.80 -12.13 -0.08
C ALA A 15 0.70 -13.67 -0.05
N SER A 16 0.31 -14.26 1.09
CA SER A 16 0.12 -15.70 1.23
C SER A 16 -1.11 -16.24 0.49
N LEU A 17 -2.08 -15.38 0.18
CA LEU A 17 -3.34 -15.70 -0.47
C LEU A 17 -3.38 -15.26 -1.95
N ALA A 18 -2.26 -14.76 -2.47
CA ALA A 18 -2.17 -14.26 -3.84
C ALA A 18 -2.53 -15.35 -4.87
N PRO A 19 -3.31 -15.03 -5.91
CA PRO A 19 -3.62 -15.96 -6.98
C PRO A 19 -2.36 -16.34 -7.77
N ALA A 20 -2.44 -17.45 -8.50
CA ALA A 20 -1.34 -17.92 -9.34
C ALA A 20 -0.89 -16.82 -10.33
N GLY A 21 0.40 -16.59 -10.40
CA GLY A 21 1.02 -15.57 -11.25
C GLY A 21 1.14 -14.18 -10.60
N MET A 22 0.53 -13.95 -9.43
CA MET A 22 0.71 -12.71 -8.67
C MET A 22 1.74 -12.90 -7.55
N ILE A 23 2.74 -12.01 -7.52
CA ILE A 23 3.72 -11.92 -6.43
C ILE A 23 3.51 -10.58 -5.73
N ILE A 24 3.34 -10.61 -4.42
CA ILE A 24 3.22 -9.40 -3.59
C ILE A 24 4.48 -9.30 -2.75
N ASP A 25 5.33 -8.33 -3.07
CA ASP A 25 6.58 -8.06 -2.38
C ASP A 25 6.45 -6.81 -1.50
N PRO A 26 6.55 -6.93 -0.17
CA PRO A 26 6.34 -5.80 0.72
C PRO A 26 7.57 -4.89 0.78
N PHE A 27 7.39 -3.60 0.48
CA PHE A 27 8.39 -2.58 0.78
C PHE A 27 8.28 -2.14 2.24
N ASP A 28 9.14 -2.65 3.10
CA ASP A 28 9.09 -2.39 4.55
C ASP A 28 10.05 -1.28 5.04
N ARG A 29 10.78 -0.65 4.11
CA ARG A 29 11.83 0.35 4.35
C ARG A 29 11.37 1.80 4.30
N LEU A 30 10.06 2.08 4.33
CA LEU A 30 9.54 3.47 4.30
C LEU A 30 10.11 4.37 5.39
N ALA A 31 10.52 3.80 6.53
CA ALA A 31 11.12 4.56 7.62
C ALA A 31 12.55 5.08 7.31
N GLU A 32 13.19 4.54 6.29
CA GLU A 32 14.55 4.93 5.86
C GLU A 32 14.49 6.05 4.82
N VAL A 33 13.33 6.32 4.23
CA VAL A 33 13.15 7.38 3.24
C VAL A 33 13.28 8.74 3.93
N PRO A 34 14.30 9.55 3.59
CA PRO A 34 14.52 10.83 4.24
C PRO A 34 13.38 11.81 3.96
N PRO A 35 13.21 12.84 4.78
CA PRO A 35 12.27 13.91 4.48
C PRO A 35 12.49 14.45 3.06
N PHE A 36 11.39 14.62 2.31
CA PHE A 36 11.45 15.15 0.96
C PHE A 36 12.06 16.56 0.99
N ASN A 37 13.02 16.76 0.10
CA ASN A 37 13.62 18.05 -0.13
C ASN A 37 13.83 18.23 -1.65
N PRO A 38 13.24 19.25 -2.28
CA PRO A 38 13.43 19.52 -3.71
C PRO A 38 14.91 19.68 -4.13
N ASP A 39 15.77 20.14 -3.23
CA ASP A 39 17.21 20.29 -3.51
C ASP A 39 17.91 18.93 -3.73
N HIS A 40 17.29 17.84 -3.28
CA HIS A 40 17.77 16.48 -3.48
C HIS A 40 17.11 15.76 -4.68
N GLU A 41 16.22 16.44 -5.41
CA GLU A 41 15.66 16.00 -6.68
C GLU A 41 16.69 16.14 -7.81
N THR A 42 17.66 15.25 -7.81
CA THR A 42 18.77 15.23 -8.76
C THR A 42 18.74 13.91 -9.53
N PRO A 43 19.51 13.77 -10.64
CA PRO A 43 19.67 12.48 -11.33
C PRO A 43 20.18 11.34 -10.44
N THR A 44 20.78 11.67 -9.28
CA THR A 44 21.26 10.74 -8.27
C THR A 44 20.62 11.04 -6.91
N PRO A 45 19.34 10.70 -6.70
CA PRO A 45 18.68 10.92 -5.41
C PRO A 45 19.27 9.99 -4.34
N PRO A 46 18.92 10.18 -3.04
CA PRO A 46 19.34 9.25 -1.99
C PRO A 46 19.07 7.79 -2.38
N ALA A 47 20.00 6.88 -2.08
CA ALA A 47 19.96 5.48 -2.53
C ALA A 47 18.62 4.77 -2.19
N ILE A 48 18.04 5.06 -1.02
CA ILE A 48 16.75 4.49 -0.62
C ILE A 48 15.59 5.04 -1.45
N VAL A 49 15.68 6.27 -1.93
CA VAL A 49 14.68 6.88 -2.83
C VAL A 49 14.80 6.25 -4.22
N ALA A 50 16.03 6.08 -4.72
CA ALA A 50 16.27 5.37 -5.98
C ALA A 50 15.72 3.94 -5.94
N LEU A 51 15.95 3.21 -4.83
CA LEU A 51 15.39 1.89 -4.60
C LEU A 51 13.85 1.94 -4.60
N TRP A 52 13.25 2.85 -3.83
CA TRP A 52 11.80 3.02 -3.74
C TRP A 52 11.16 3.27 -5.12
N ARG A 53 11.73 4.17 -5.91
CA ARG A 53 11.30 4.45 -7.29
C ARG A 53 11.49 3.23 -8.20
N GLY A 54 12.60 2.52 -8.05
CA GLY A 54 12.90 1.31 -8.81
C GLY A 54 11.87 0.20 -8.58
N GLU A 55 11.57 -0.11 -7.32
CA GLU A 55 10.57 -1.12 -6.95
C GLU A 55 9.17 -0.77 -7.50
N ILE A 56 8.77 0.50 -7.41
CA ILE A 56 7.52 0.95 -8.02
C ILE A 56 7.56 0.86 -9.55
N GLY A 57 8.71 1.20 -10.15
CA GLY A 57 8.87 1.16 -11.60
C GLY A 57 8.66 -0.23 -12.19
N ILE A 58 9.23 -1.25 -11.56
CA ILE A 58 9.14 -2.65 -12.04
C ILE A 58 7.85 -3.35 -11.64
N SER A 59 7.07 -2.80 -10.70
CA SER A 59 5.79 -3.40 -10.29
C SER A 59 4.66 -3.09 -11.25
N ASP A 60 3.75 -4.04 -11.47
CA ASP A 60 2.55 -3.83 -12.28
C ASP A 60 1.50 -2.99 -11.54
N GLY A 61 1.57 -2.93 -10.22
CA GLY A 61 0.65 -2.14 -9.39
C GLY A 61 1.03 -2.15 -7.92
N LEU A 62 0.26 -1.45 -7.10
CA LEU A 62 0.53 -1.26 -5.68
C LEU A 62 -0.65 -1.67 -4.81
N LEU A 63 -0.36 -2.40 -3.73
CA LEU A 63 -1.28 -2.59 -2.61
C LEU A 63 -0.82 -1.72 -1.43
N ILE A 64 -1.67 -0.80 -0.99
CA ILE A 64 -1.36 0.09 0.13
C ILE A 64 -2.27 -0.23 1.31
N SER A 65 -1.66 -0.51 2.47
CA SER A 65 -2.37 -0.61 3.74
C SER A 65 -1.72 0.32 4.77
N THR A 66 -2.52 1.22 5.34
CA THR A 66 -2.01 2.27 6.23
C THR A 66 -2.97 2.52 7.40
N PRO A 67 -2.45 2.81 8.61
CA PRO A 67 -3.28 3.27 9.71
C PRO A 67 -3.73 4.73 9.51
N GLU A 68 -4.77 5.14 10.24
CA GLU A 68 -5.12 6.54 10.38
C GLU A 68 -4.38 7.14 11.59
N TYR A 69 -3.63 8.22 11.37
CA TYR A 69 -3.02 9.00 12.44
C TYR A 69 -3.52 10.45 12.39
N ALA A 70 -4.06 10.93 13.50
CA ALA A 70 -4.61 12.28 13.61
C ALA A 70 -5.56 12.63 12.43
N ARG A 71 -6.41 11.67 12.05
CA ARG A 71 -7.36 11.77 10.93
C ARG A 71 -6.70 12.01 9.56
N GLY A 72 -5.50 11.53 9.36
CA GLY A 72 -4.75 11.70 8.11
C GLY A 72 -3.82 10.54 7.77
N VAL A 73 -3.13 10.71 6.65
CA VAL A 73 -2.12 9.77 6.16
C VAL A 73 -0.87 9.88 7.05
N PRO A 74 -0.30 8.76 7.52
CA PRO A 74 0.94 8.79 8.28
C PRO A 74 2.06 9.51 7.54
N GLY A 75 2.82 10.35 8.27
CA GLY A 75 3.87 11.18 7.69
C GLY A 75 4.90 10.40 6.87
N SER A 76 5.29 9.18 7.29
CA SER A 76 6.23 8.35 6.54
C SER A 76 5.69 7.93 5.17
N LEU A 77 4.39 7.59 5.07
CA LEU A 77 3.78 7.25 3.79
C LEU A 77 3.64 8.49 2.92
N LYS A 78 3.13 9.60 3.50
CA LYS A 78 3.01 10.85 2.75
C LYS A 78 4.34 11.31 2.20
N ASN A 79 5.40 11.27 3.02
CA ASN A 79 6.77 11.61 2.62
C ASN A 79 7.29 10.72 1.48
N ALA A 80 7.04 9.41 1.55
CA ALA A 80 7.43 8.50 0.47
C ALA A 80 6.68 8.77 -0.84
N LEU A 81 5.40 9.20 -0.76
CA LEU A 81 4.63 9.63 -1.93
C LEU A 81 5.14 10.97 -2.49
N ASP A 82 5.59 11.90 -1.64
CA ASP A 82 6.17 13.17 -2.10
C ASP A 82 7.41 12.94 -2.98
N TRP A 83 8.25 11.96 -2.66
CA TRP A 83 9.37 11.55 -3.49
C TRP A 83 8.97 10.93 -4.84
N LEU A 84 7.69 10.63 -5.08
CA LEU A 84 7.19 10.10 -6.36
C LEU A 84 6.53 11.17 -7.23
N VAL A 85 6.27 12.38 -6.72
CA VAL A 85 5.54 13.43 -7.45
C VAL A 85 6.25 13.82 -8.74
N SER A 86 7.59 13.88 -8.73
CA SER A 86 8.40 14.18 -9.91
C SER A 86 8.82 12.93 -10.72
N SER A 87 8.41 11.74 -10.28
CA SER A 87 8.85 10.48 -10.88
C SER A 87 7.90 10.02 -11.98
N GLU A 88 8.42 9.68 -13.15
CA GLU A 88 7.66 9.18 -14.28
C GLU A 88 7.11 7.75 -14.09
N VAL A 89 7.57 7.02 -13.04
CA VAL A 89 7.16 5.63 -12.82
C VAL A 89 5.82 5.49 -12.11
N PHE A 90 5.28 6.58 -11.54
CA PHE A 90 4.06 6.54 -10.74
C PHE A 90 2.78 6.88 -11.52
N PRO A 91 2.74 7.88 -12.43
CA PRO A 91 1.54 8.20 -13.20
C PRO A 91 0.98 6.98 -13.93
N GLY A 92 -0.32 6.77 -13.79
CA GLY A 92 -1.01 5.60 -14.36
C GLY A 92 -0.86 4.29 -13.57
N LYS A 93 -0.08 4.27 -12.49
CA LYS A 93 0.12 3.08 -11.67
C LYS A 93 -1.20 2.60 -11.05
N PRO A 94 -1.60 1.34 -11.27
CA PRO A 94 -2.74 0.73 -10.59
C PRO A 94 -2.51 0.69 -9.07
N VAL A 95 -3.51 1.09 -8.30
CA VAL A 95 -3.43 1.08 -6.82
C VAL A 95 -4.71 0.51 -6.22
N ALA A 96 -4.58 -0.44 -5.30
CA ALA A 96 -5.65 -0.89 -4.43
C ALA A 96 -5.33 -0.59 -2.96
N LEU A 97 -6.35 -0.18 -2.20
CA LEU A 97 -6.24 0.16 -0.78
C LEU A 97 -6.84 -0.95 0.07
N PHE A 98 -6.03 -1.51 0.96
CA PHE A 98 -6.43 -2.53 1.92
C PHE A 98 -6.50 -1.91 3.32
N GLN A 99 -7.68 -1.84 3.89
CA GLN A 99 -7.94 -1.19 5.16
C GLN A 99 -8.23 -2.21 6.26
N ALA A 100 -7.46 -2.16 7.34
CA ALA A 100 -7.60 -3.06 8.48
C ALA A 100 -8.61 -2.57 9.55
N SER A 101 -9.35 -1.49 9.27
CA SER A 101 -10.29 -0.88 10.22
C SER A 101 -11.40 -0.11 9.50
N GLU A 102 -12.63 -0.21 9.98
CA GLU A 102 -13.76 0.62 9.50
C GLU A 102 -13.65 2.09 9.93
N ARG A 103 -12.81 2.41 10.91
CA ARG A 103 -12.64 3.77 11.45
C ARG A 103 -11.71 4.66 10.62
N GLY A 104 -11.18 4.17 9.52
CA GLY A 104 -10.19 4.86 8.68
C GLY A 104 -10.77 5.72 7.55
N GLY A 105 -11.98 6.28 7.69
CA GLY A 105 -12.61 7.06 6.63
C GLY A 105 -11.83 8.32 6.23
N ALA A 106 -11.22 9.01 7.19
CA ALA A 106 -10.48 10.23 6.91
C ALA A 106 -9.16 9.93 6.16
N VAL A 107 -8.42 8.89 6.56
CA VAL A 107 -7.20 8.50 5.84
C VAL A 107 -7.51 8.00 4.44
N GLN A 108 -8.61 7.26 4.25
CA GLN A 108 -9.03 6.80 2.94
C GLN A 108 -9.32 7.98 1.99
N ALA A 109 -10.13 8.94 2.43
CA ALA A 109 -10.45 10.11 1.62
C ALA A 109 -9.19 10.92 1.26
N ALA A 110 -8.31 11.17 2.25
CA ALA A 110 -7.07 11.91 2.03
C ALA A 110 -6.10 11.16 1.10
N LEU A 111 -5.94 9.84 1.28
CA LEU A 111 -5.03 9.06 0.47
C LEU A 111 -5.53 8.93 -0.97
N ARG A 112 -6.84 8.74 -1.18
CA ARG A 112 -7.44 8.74 -2.52
C ARG A 112 -7.16 10.05 -3.25
N LEU A 113 -7.43 11.19 -2.62
CA LEU A 113 -7.18 12.50 -3.21
C LEU A 113 -5.70 12.69 -3.60
N ILE A 114 -4.76 12.26 -2.73
CA ILE A 114 -3.32 12.32 -3.01
C ILE A 114 -2.99 11.46 -4.24
N LEU A 115 -3.43 10.20 -4.26
CA LEU A 115 -3.13 9.25 -5.33
C LEU A 115 -3.73 9.69 -6.68
N GLU A 116 -4.96 10.19 -6.67
CA GLU A 116 -5.63 10.75 -7.86
C GLU A 116 -4.89 11.99 -8.39
N THR A 117 -4.47 12.89 -7.49
CA THR A 117 -3.66 14.06 -7.84
C THR A 117 -2.33 13.65 -8.49
N MET A 118 -1.76 12.54 -8.06
CA MET A 118 -0.54 11.95 -8.63
C MET A 118 -0.81 11.09 -9.86
N SER A 119 -2.04 11.09 -10.40
CA SER A 119 -2.45 10.33 -11.58
C SER A 119 -2.40 8.80 -11.42
N ALA A 120 -2.54 8.28 -10.21
CA ALA A 120 -2.72 6.84 -10.00
C ALA A 120 -4.07 6.36 -10.55
N LYS A 121 -4.14 5.09 -10.95
CA LYS A 121 -5.40 4.42 -11.30
C LYS A 121 -5.91 3.65 -10.09
N LEU A 122 -6.91 4.19 -9.39
CA LEU A 122 -7.54 3.49 -8.29
C LEU A 122 -8.40 2.33 -8.81
N VAL A 123 -8.10 1.11 -8.34
CA VAL A 123 -8.79 -0.11 -8.78
C VAL A 123 -9.93 -0.41 -7.80
N GLU A 124 -11.07 0.25 -7.98
CA GLU A 124 -12.22 0.17 -7.06
C GLU A 124 -12.67 -1.26 -6.74
N PRO A 125 -12.77 -2.20 -7.71
CA PRO A 125 -13.17 -3.57 -7.41
C PRO A 125 -12.19 -4.35 -6.53
N ALA A 126 -10.95 -3.84 -6.39
CA ALA A 126 -9.91 -4.45 -5.57
C ALA A 126 -9.75 -3.77 -4.19
N MET A 127 -10.55 -2.74 -3.89
CA MET A 127 -10.52 -2.11 -2.57
C MET A 127 -11.07 -3.05 -1.50
N LEU A 128 -10.36 -3.15 -0.37
CA LEU A 128 -10.74 -4.03 0.73
C LEU A 128 -10.80 -3.29 2.06
N THR A 129 -11.93 -3.39 2.75
CA THR A 129 -12.03 -3.07 4.17
C THR A 129 -12.28 -4.35 4.95
N LEU A 130 -11.33 -4.71 5.80
CA LEU A 130 -11.39 -5.89 6.65
C LEU A 130 -11.19 -5.47 8.11
N PRO A 131 -12.27 -5.32 8.90
CA PRO A 131 -12.16 -4.92 10.30
C PRO A 131 -11.44 -6.00 11.11
N LEU A 132 -10.18 -5.77 11.42
CA LEU A 132 -9.37 -6.66 12.21
C LEU A 132 -9.36 -6.14 13.66
N LEU A 133 -10.16 -6.76 14.51
CA LEU A 133 -10.30 -6.40 15.91
C LEU A 133 -9.22 -7.09 16.75
N GLY A 134 -8.57 -6.31 17.61
CA GLY A 134 -7.69 -6.80 18.66
C GLY A 134 -6.21 -6.88 18.32
N THR A 135 -5.41 -7.21 19.33
CA THR A 135 -3.94 -7.22 19.30
C THR A 135 -3.34 -8.56 18.83
N GLN A 136 -4.16 -9.59 18.60
CA GLN A 136 -3.72 -10.95 18.26
C GLN A 136 -3.90 -11.31 16.78
N THR A 137 -4.07 -10.33 15.92
CA THR A 137 -4.28 -10.57 14.49
C THR A 137 -2.94 -10.55 13.77
N ASP A 138 -2.34 -11.69 13.59
CA ASP A 138 -1.17 -11.92 12.74
C ASP A 138 -1.59 -12.41 11.34
N ALA A 139 -0.65 -12.47 10.42
CA ALA A 139 -0.92 -12.84 9.02
C ALA A 139 -1.48 -14.27 8.88
N VAL A 140 -1.01 -15.21 9.72
CA VAL A 140 -1.45 -16.62 9.68
C VAL A 140 -2.90 -16.72 10.14
N ALA A 141 -3.24 -16.05 11.24
CA ALA A 141 -4.62 -16.03 11.77
C ALA A 141 -5.60 -15.35 10.79
N ILE A 142 -5.18 -14.27 10.11
CA ILE A 142 -5.98 -13.61 9.07
C ILE A 142 -6.23 -14.58 7.90
N ALA A 143 -5.18 -15.22 7.40
CA ALA A 143 -5.28 -16.13 6.26
C ALA A 143 -6.05 -17.41 6.58
N ALA A 144 -5.98 -17.90 7.82
CA ALA A 144 -6.69 -19.08 8.28
C ALA A 144 -8.19 -18.84 8.52
N ASN A 145 -8.62 -17.60 8.71
CA ASN A 145 -10.05 -17.27 8.91
C ASN A 145 -10.78 -17.27 7.55
N PRO A 146 -11.78 -18.17 7.32
CA PRO A 146 -12.45 -18.28 6.02
C PRO A 146 -13.13 -16.99 5.56
N ALA A 147 -13.74 -16.23 6.49
CA ALA A 147 -14.41 -14.97 6.15
C ALA A 147 -13.42 -13.88 5.71
N HIS A 148 -12.21 -13.87 6.30
CA HIS A 148 -11.16 -12.93 5.94
C HIS A 148 -10.47 -13.35 4.63
N SER A 149 -10.06 -14.63 4.54
CA SER A 149 -9.34 -15.14 3.36
C SER A 149 -10.16 -15.06 2.09
N ASN A 150 -11.48 -15.32 2.14
CA ASN A 150 -12.35 -15.18 0.97
C ASN A 150 -12.38 -13.73 0.47
N LYS A 151 -12.61 -12.75 1.36
CA LYS A 151 -12.61 -11.33 0.98
C LYS A 151 -11.27 -10.87 0.41
N ILE A 152 -10.16 -11.33 0.99
CA ILE A 152 -8.81 -11.02 0.47
C ILE A 152 -8.64 -11.62 -0.92
N ARG A 153 -9.00 -12.88 -1.14
CA ARG A 153 -8.91 -13.53 -2.47
C ARG A 153 -9.78 -12.82 -3.51
N GLU A 154 -11.03 -12.49 -3.19
CA GLU A 154 -11.93 -11.74 -4.07
C GLU A 154 -11.30 -10.41 -4.52
N ALA A 155 -10.74 -9.64 -3.58
CA ALA A 155 -10.07 -8.38 -3.89
C ALA A 155 -8.82 -8.59 -4.76
N LEU A 156 -7.97 -9.58 -4.44
CA LEU A 156 -6.77 -9.89 -5.22
C LEU A 156 -7.09 -10.42 -6.63
N GLU A 157 -8.13 -11.23 -6.78
CA GLU A 157 -8.60 -11.69 -8.09
C GLU A 157 -9.15 -10.53 -8.94
N ALA A 158 -9.88 -9.59 -8.31
CA ALA A 158 -10.32 -8.39 -8.99
C ALA A 158 -9.13 -7.52 -9.43
N TYR A 159 -8.09 -7.44 -8.57
CA TYR A 159 -6.87 -6.73 -8.91
C TYR A 159 -6.09 -7.41 -10.03
N ALA A 160 -5.93 -8.73 -9.98
CA ALA A 160 -5.27 -9.51 -11.05
C ALA A 160 -5.96 -9.32 -12.41
N ARG A 161 -7.30 -9.36 -12.44
CA ARG A 161 -8.07 -9.10 -13.68
C ARG A 161 -7.86 -7.70 -14.24
N PHE A 162 -7.59 -6.72 -13.40
CA PHE A 162 -7.32 -5.34 -13.85
C PHE A 162 -5.91 -5.21 -14.41
N LEU A 163 -4.94 -5.97 -13.87
CA LEU A 163 -3.55 -5.93 -14.30
C LEU A 163 -3.28 -6.73 -15.60
N ALA A 164 -4.15 -7.70 -15.93
CA ALA A 164 -4.06 -8.51 -17.14
C ALA A 164 -4.41 -7.74 -18.42
#